data_25e52b4cac96d660a18aeccff18203c1
#
_entry.id   25e52b4cac96d660a18aeccff18203c1
#
_cell.length_a   1.000
_cell.length_b   1.000
_cell.length_c   1.000
_cell.angle_alpha   90.00
_cell.angle_beta   90.00
_cell.angle_gamma   90.00
#
_symmetry.space_group_name_H-M   'P 1'
#
loop_
_entity.id
_entity.type
_entity.pdbx_description
1 polymer ?
#
loop_
_entity_poly.entity_id
_entity_poly.type
_entity_poly.pdbx_seq_one_letter_code
_entity_poly.pdbx_strand_id
1 'polypeptide(L)'
;MGLYEVVILLSCSACLALFSYIASAFLSVYRRLRARSLLYLSVSFLLLALSQASSVLSAVVESARLSLTFYTLTSSLAAASFFLVIASVSEEKKVAAVAPLAISTPDLLACALAATASVICEGRQLRAYLVALSMVHLLRFLSALLLHSGAGTLLLALAEATRALATLPFAIFHVGRVVGRE
;
A
#
# COMPACT_ATOMS: atom_id res chain seq x y z
N MET A 1 8.59 11.76 -22.05
CA MET A 1 8.54 10.85 -20.89
C MET A 1 9.92 10.27 -20.65
N GLY A 2 10.48 10.49 -19.47
CA GLY A 2 11.78 9.93 -19.10
C GLY A 2 11.67 8.46 -18.67
N LEU A 3 12.81 7.75 -18.63
CA LEU A 3 12.86 6.34 -18.21
C LEU A 3 12.19 6.12 -16.84
N TYR A 4 12.43 7.01 -15.88
CA TYR A 4 11.87 6.90 -14.53
C TYR A 4 10.34 7.03 -14.50
N GLU A 5 9.77 7.91 -15.33
CA GLU A 5 8.32 8.07 -15.47
C GLU A 5 7.66 6.79 -16.01
N VAL A 6 8.30 6.15 -16.99
CA VAL A 6 7.83 4.86 -17.52
C VAL A 6 7.86 3.78 -16.43
N VAL A 7 8.94 3.70 -15.65
CA VAL A 7 9.05 2.73 -14.54
C VAL A 7 7.96 2.98 -13.50
N ILE A 8 7.72 4.23 -13.11
CA ILE A 8 6.66 4.59 -12.16
C ILE A 8 5.30 4.14 -12.68
N LEU A 9 4.95 4.50 -13.92
CA LEU A 9 3.65 4.16 -14.50
C LEU A 9 3.42 2.66 -14.63
N LEU A 10 4.42 1.91 -15.10
CA LEU A 10 4.33 0.45 -15.22
C LEU A 10 4.19 -0.21 -13.86
N SER A 11 4.99 0.21 -12.87
CA SER A 11 4.95 -0.33 -11.52
C SER A 11 3.61 -0.04 -10.84
N CYS A 12 3.10 1.19 -10.92
CA CYS A 12 1.80 1.57 -10.37
C CYS A 12 0.64 0.80 -11.03
N SER A 13 0.70 0.63 -12.37
CA SER A 13 -0.33 -0.12 -13.10
C SER A 13 -0.31 -1.61 -12.73
N ALA A 14 0.86 -2.20 -12.60
CA ALA A 14 1.01 -3.58 -12.13
C ALA A 14 0.47 -3.75 -10.70
N CYS A 15 0.83 -2.83 -9.79
CA CYS A 15 0.32 -2.85 -8.42
C CYS A 15 -1.21 -2.66 -8.36
N LEU A 16 -1.79 -1.78 -9.18
CA LEU A 16 -3.24 -1.61 -9.29
C LEU A 16 -3.94 -2.93 -9.63
N ALA A 17 -3.43 -3.66 -10.63
CA ALA A 17 -3.97 -4.96 -11.02
C ALA A 17 -3.82 -6.01 -9.89
N LEU A 18 -2.64 -6.09 -9.27
CA LEU A 18 -2.35 -7.04 -8.21
C LEU A 18 -3.19 -6.77 -6.96
N PHE A 19 -3.33 -5.53 -6.53
CA PHE A 19 -4.16 -5.18 -5.37
C PHE A 19 -5.64 -5.45 -5.61
N SER A 20 -6.13 -5.17 -6.83
CA SER A 20 -7.50 -5.50 -7.22
C SER A 20 -7.75 -7.02 -7.19
N TYR A 21 -6.80 -7.80 -7.68
CA TYR A 21 -6.85 -9.26 -7.60
C TYR A 21 -6.89 -9.75 -6.14
N ILE A 22 -5.98 -9.26 -5.29
CA ILE A 22 -5.91 -9.64 -3.88
C ILE A 22 -7.22 -9.26 -3.16
N ALA A 23 -7.75 -8.06 -3.38
CA ALA A 23 -9.02 -7.61 -2.80
C ALA A 23 -10.18 -8.51 -3.19
N SER A 24 -10.28 -8.88 -4.46
CA SER A 24 -11.35 -9.76 -4.97
C SER A 24 -11.22 -11.18 -4.40
N ALA A 25 -10.01 -11.70 -4.26
CA ALA A 25 -9.73 -13.00 -3.67
C ALA A 25 -10.19 -13.04 -2.20
N PHE A 26 -9.80 -12.08 -1.37
CA PHE A 26 -10.24 -12.00 0.03
C PHE A 26 -11.75 -11.78 0.14
N LEU A 27 -12.38 -11.01 -0.76
CA LEU A 27 -13.83 -10.84 -0.78
C LEU A 27 -14.55 -12.16 -1.12
N SER A 28 -13.99 -12.95 -2.02
CA SER A 28 -14.52 -14.28 -2.37
C SER A 28 -14.51 -15.20 -1.15
N VAL A 29 -13.37 -15.28 -0.45
CA VAL A 29 -13.25 -16.10 0.77
C VAL A 29 -14.16 -15.57 1.89
N TYR A 30 -14.25 -14.23 2.05
CA TYR A 30 -15.19 -13.62 3.01
C TYR A 30 -16.64 -14.03 2.76
N ARG A 31 -17.10 -14.06 1.50
CA ARG A 31 -18.48 -14.47 1.16
C ARG A 31 -18.80 -15.88 1.63
N ARG A 32 -17.81 -16.76 1.71
CA ARG A 32 -17.96 -18.15 2.17
C ARG A 32 -17.85 -18.27 3.68
N LEU A 33 -16.79 -17.72 4.27
CA LEU A 33 -16.46 -17.90 5.68
C LEU A 33 -17.11 -16.88 6.62
N ARG A 34 -17.58 -15.73 6.08
CA ARG A 34 -18.17 -14.61 6.84
C ARG A 34 -17.27 -14.04 7.97
N ALA A 35 -15.96 -14.32 7.94
CA ALA A 35 -15.03 -13.81 8.92
C ALA A 35 -14.72 -12.31 8.67
N ARG A 36 -15.03 -11.45 9.64
CA ARG A 36 -14.91 -9.98 9.51
C ARG A 36 -13.48 -9.54 9.16
N SER A 37 -12.46 -10.21 9.68
CA SER A 37 -11.06 -9.93 9.36
C SER A 37 -10.76 -10.01 7.86
N LEU A 38 -11.39 -10.95 7.14
CA LEU A 38 -11.26 -11.08 5.68
C LEU A 38 -11.92 -9.90 4.94
N LEU A 39 -13.02 -9.36 5.47
CA LEU A 39 -13.64 -8.16 4.91
C LEU A 39 -12.71 -6.95 5.07
N TYR A 40 -12.14 -6.75 6.27
CA TYR A 40 -11.18 -5.66 6.50
C TYR A 40 -9.95 -5.76 5.59
N LEU A 41 -9.41 -6.97 5.41
CA LEU A 41 -8.31 -7.19 4.47
C LEU A 41 -8.73 -6.89 3.03
N SER A 42 -9.91 -7.34 2.58
CA SER A 42 -10.40 -7.02 1.23
C SER A 42 -10.52 -5.52 1.01
N VAL A 43 -11.15 -4.79 1.94
CA VAL A 43 -11.29 -3.33 1.85
C VAL A 43 -9.93 -2.63 1.91
N SER A 44 -9.01 -3.11 2.73
CA SER A 44 -7.63 -2.61 2.81
C SER A 44 -6.93 -2.69 1.45
N PHE A 45 -6.95 -3.84 0.79
CA PHE A 45 -6.34 -4.00 -0.53
C PHE A 45 -7.07 -3.21 -1.63
N LEU A 46 -8.39 -2.99 -1.51
CA LEU A 46 -9.12 -2.09 -2.40
C LEU A 46 -8.64 -0.63 -2.24
N LEU A 47 -8.41 -0.16 -1.02
CA LEU A 47 -7.85 1.16 -0.77
C LEU A 47 -6.43 1.30 -1.32
N LEU A 48 -5.60 0.24 -1.24
CA LEU A 48 -4.29 0.22 -1.89
C LEU A 48 -4.41 0.27 -3.43
N ALA A 49 -5.39 -0.41 -4.02
CA ALA A 49 -5.66 -0.30 -5.46
C ALA A 49 -6.05 1.13 -5.87
N LEU A 50 -6.95 1.77 -5.12
CA LEU A 50 -7.34 3.17 -5.35
C LEU A 50 -6.14 4.13 -5.14
N SER A 51 -5.27 3.85 -4.18
CA SER A 51 -4.01 4.56 -3.98
C SER A 51 -3.14 4.50 -5.24
N GLN A 52 -3.01 3.33 -5.88
CA GLN A 52 -2.23 3.19 -7.10
C GLN A 52 -2.89 3.91 -8.30
N ALA A 53 -4.22 3.86 -8.43
CA ALA A 53 -4.93 4.64 -9.44
C ALA A 53 -4.66 6.15 -9.27
N SER A 54 -4.68 6.65 -8.04
CA SER A 54 -4.31 8.05 -7.73
C SER A 54 -2.86 8.35 -8.10
N SER A 55 -1.94 7.40 -7.88
CA SER A 55 -0.53 7.56 -8.25
C SER A 55 -0.34 7.66 -9.77
N VAL A 56 -1.03 6.82 -10.54
CA VAL A 56 -1.06 6.91 -12.02
C VAL A 56 -1.61 8.25 -12.47
N LEU A 57 -2.73 8.70 -11.91
CA LEU A 57 -3.32 10.00 -12.24
C LEU A 57 -2.36 11.15 -11.91
N SER A 58 -1.67 11.09 -10.77
CA SER A 58 -0.65 12.09 -10.40
C SER A 58 0.47 12.20 -11.43
N ALA A 59 0.87 11.08 -12.04
CA ALA A 59 1.96 11.04 -13.02
C ALA A 59 1.52 11.52 -14.43
N VAL A 60 0.22 11.44 -14.77
CA VAL A 60 -0.29 11.76 -16.11
C VAL A 60 -0.85 13.19 -16.19
N VAL A 61 -1.33 13.75 -15.07
CA VAL A 61 -1.95 15.06 -15.04
C VAL A 61 -0.90 16.18 -15.16
N GLU A 62 -1.06 17.05 -16.14
CA GLU A 62 -0.13 18.18 -16.39
C GLU A 62 -0.23 19.29 -15.33
N SER A 63 -1.39 19.45 -14.68
CA SER A 63 -1.59 20.48 -13.66
C SER A 63 -0.85 20.12 -12.38
N ALA A 64 0.14 20.91 -12.00
CA ALA A 64 0.93 20.71 -10.78
C ALA A 64 0.06 20.62 -9.51
N ARG A 65 -1.02 21.43 -9.44
CA ARG A 65 -1.96 21.41 -8.31
C ARG A 65 -2.73 20.10 -8.21
N LEU A 66 -3.22 19.58 -9.33
CA LEU A 66 -3.96 18.32 -9.37
C LEU A 66 -3.00 17.13 -9.13
N SER A 67 -1.81 17.16 -9.73
CA SER A 67 -0.78 16.15 -9.50
C SER A 67 -0.44 16.04 -8.02
N LEU A 68 -0.22 17.16 -7.32
CA LEU A 68 0.03 17.19 -5.89
C LEU A 68 -1.16 16.65 -5.07
N THR A 69 -2.39 16.98 -5.48
CA THR A 69 -3.60 16.47 -4.83
C THR A 69 -3.69 14.94 -4.94
N PHE A 70 -3.46 14.39 -6.13
CA PHE A 70 -3.45 12.93 -6.32
C PHE A 70 -2.28 12.26 -5.58
N TYR A 71 -1.12 12.91 -5.51
CA TYR A 71 0.02 12.40 -4.74
C TYR A 71 -0.32 12.28 -3.24
N THR A 72 -0.92 13.32 -2.66
CA THR A 72 -1.35 13.27 -1.23
C THR A 72 -2.46 12.26 -1.00
N LEU A 73 -3.41 12.14 -1.94
CA LEU A 73 -4.48 11.14 -1.88
C LEU A 73 -3.93 9.72 -1.90
N THR A 74 -2.89 9.44 -2.70
CA THR A 74 -2.18 8.16 -2.73
C THR A 74 -1.74 7.72 -1.33
N SER A 75 -1.04 8.59 -0.62
CA SER A 75 -0.49 8.26 0.71
C SER A 75 -1.58 8.20 1.78
N SER A 76 -2.62 9.03 1.66
CA SER A 76 -3.76 9.02 2.59
C SER A 76 -4.58 7.72 2.47
N LEU A 77 -4.82 7.23 1.25
CA LEU A 77 -5.49 5.96 1.01
C LEU A 77 -4.67 4.77 1.51
N ALA A 78 -3.34 4.82 1.32
CA ALA A 78 -2.44 3.81 1.87
C ALA A 78 -2.45 3.79 3.41
N ALA A 79 -2.42 4.96 4.05
CA ALA A 79 -2.53 5.07 5.50
C ALA A 79 -3.86 4.49 6.02
N ALA A 80 -4.99 4.81 5.38
CA ALA A 80 -6.29 4.24 5.72
C ALA A 80 -6.32 2.71 5.54
N SER A 81 -5.69 2.20 4.48
CA SER A 81 -5.52 0.75 4.26
C SER A 81 -4.81 0.08 5.44
N PHE A 82 -3.65 0.59 5.86
CA PHE A 82 -2.88 0.00 6.97
C PHE A 82 -3.63 0.09 8.30
N PHE A 83 -4.41 1.16 8.52
CA PHE A 83 -5.28 1.25 9.67
C PHE A 83 -6.31 0.11 9.71
N LEU A 84 -6.91 -0.24 8.56
CA LEU A 84 -7.82 -1.39 8.47
C LEU A 84 -7.11 -2.73 8.70
N VAL A 85 -5.86 -2.89 8.28
CA VAL A 85 -5.06 -4.09 8.62
C VAL A 85 -4.86 -4.19 10.13
N ILE A 86 -4.51 -3.08 10.79
CA ILE A 86 -4.38 -3.04 12.25
C ILE A 86 -5.72 -3.40 12.92
N ALA A 87 -6.82 -2.82 12.45
CA ALA A 87 -8.16 -3.10 12.97
C ALA A 87 -8.54 -4.58 12.80
N SER A 88 -8.19 -5.20 11.66
CA SER A 88 -8.48 -6.62 11.41
C SER A 88 -7.80 -7.57 12.41
N VAL A 89 -6.60 -7.22 12.85
CA VAL A 89 -5.83 -8.01 13.83
C VAL A 89 -6.24 -7.66 15.27
N SER A 90 -6.64 -6.40 15.52
CA SER A 90 -7.01 -5.91 16.85
C SER A 90 -8.37 -6.44 17.34
N GLU A 91 -9.27 -6.87 16.44
CA GLU A 91 -10.51 -7.54 16.83
C GLU A 91 -10.25 -8.86 17.57
N GLU A 92 -9.12 -9.53 17.30
CA GLU A 92 -8.74 -10.79 17.95
C GLU A 92 -7.93 -10.55 19.24
N LYS A 93 -7.26 -9.41 19.32
CA LYS A 93 -6.43 -9.04 20.49
C LYS A 93 -6.81 -7.62 20.89
N LYS A 94 -7.15 -7.38 22.15
CA LYS A 94 -7.37 -6.03 22.71
C LYS A 94 -6.08 -5.20 22.64
N VAL A 95 -5.68 -4.82 21.45
CA VAL A 95 -4.54 -3.93 21.25
C VAL A 95 -5.05 -2.50 21.40
N ALA A 96 -4.48 -1.79 22.36
CA ALA A 96 -4.75 -0.35 22.52
C ALA A 96 -4.48 0.35 21.19
N ALA A 97 -5.48 1.07 20.69
CA ALA A 97 -5.33 1.88 19.50
C ALA A 97 -4.16 2.84 19.73
N VAL A 98 -3.09 2.64 18.98
CA VAL A 98 -1.99 3.59 18.96
C VAL A 98 -2.58 4.87 18.35
N ALA A 99 -2.76 5.87 19.18
CA ALA A 99 -3.22 7.19 18.73
C ALA A 99 -2.30 7.64 17.61
N PRO A 100 -2.83 8.02 16.42
CA PRO A 100 -2.00 8.47 15.34
C PRO A 100 -1.27 9.72 15.82
N LEU A 101 0.04 9.60 16.02
CA LEU A 101 0.89 10.77 16.15
C LEU A 101 0.60 11.67 14.95
N ALA A 102 0.35 12.94 15.19
CA ALA A 102 0.13 13.94 14.15
C ALA A 102 1.41 14.09 13.33
N ILE A 103 1.56 13.21 12.35
CA ILE A 103 2.71 13.17 11.46
C ILE A 103 2.42 14.14 10.32
N SER A 104 3.35 15.05 10.08
CA SER A 104 3.18 16.19 9.17
C SER A 104 3.01 15.80 7.70
N THR A 105 3.30 14.54 7.32
CA THR A 105 3.18 14.07 5.95
C THR A 105 2.45 12.73 5.87
N PRO A 106 1.54 12.54 4.88
CA PRO A 106 0.78 11.30 4.70
C PRO A 106 1.67 10.06 4.51
N ASP A 107 2.82 10.21 3.85
CA ASP A 107 3.76 9.10 3.63
C ASP A 107 4.44 8.63 4.93
N LEU A 108 4.80 9.55 5.85
CA LEU A 108 5.31 9.17 7.17
C LEU A 108 4.24 8.46 8.00
N LEU A 109 2.99 8.92 7.94
CA LEU A 109 1.88 8.24 8.60
C LEU A 109 1.67 6.84 8.03
N ALA A 110 1.66 6.67 6.71
CA ALA A 110 1.54 5.38 6.06
C ALA A 110 2.71 4.44 6.44
N CYS A 111 3.94 4.96 6.48
CA CYS A 111 5.13 4.23 6.93
C CYS A 111 4.97 3.74 8.38
N ALA A 112 4.58 4.61 9.30
CA ALA A 112 4.41 4.27 10.72
C ALA A 112 3.29 3.23 10.91
N LEU A 113 2.15 3.37 10.22
CA LEU A 113 1.05 2.42 10.29
C LEU A 113 1.43 1.06 9.71
N ALA A 114 2.13 1.01 8.56
CA ALA A 114 2.62 -0.23 7.97
C ALA A 114 3.63 -0.93 8.88
N ALA A 115 4.55 -0.19 9.50
CA ALA A 115 5.50 -0.72 10.49
C ALA A 115 4.76 -1.28 11.71
N THR A 116 3.79 -0.55 12.27
CA THR A 116 2.98 -1.01 13.40
C THR A 116 2.20 -2.27 13.04
N ALA A 117 1.55 -2.30 11.87
CA ALA A 117 0.83 -3.47 11.38
C ALA A 117 1.77 -4.68 11.25
N SER A 118 3.02 -4.48 10.80
CA SER A 118 4.00 -5.55 10.66
C SER A 118 4.40 -6.17 12.00
N VAL A 119 4.44 -5.39 13.08
CA VAL A 119 4.75 -5.89 14.44
C VAL A 119 3.59 -6.70 15.01
N ILE A 120 2.35 -6.27 14.76
CA ILE A 120 1.15 -6.90 15.31
C ILE A 120 0.78 -8.18 14.55
N CYS A 121 1.03 -8.23 13.24
CA CYS A 121 0.71 -9.39 12.39
C CYS A 121 1.56 -10.62 12.74
N GLU A 122 0.90 -11.77 12.96
CA GLU A 122 1.59 -13.04 13.25
C GLU A 122 2.08 -13.76 11.99
N GLY A 123 1.44 -13.53 10.84
CA GLY A 123 1.78 -14.18 9.58
C GLY A 123 3.12 -13.71 9.01
N ARG A 124 4.13 -14.59 8.95
CA ARG A 124 5.48 -14.24 8.46
C ARG A 124 5.48 -13.56 7.08
N GLN A 125 4.65 -14.05 6.16
CA GLN A 125 4.58 -13.50 4.79
C GLN A 125 3.92 -12.11 4.76
N LEU A 126 2.80 -11.94 5.48
CA LEU A 126 2.14 -10.64 5.59
C LEU A 126 3.02 -9.63 6.34
N ARG A 127 3.72 -10.08 7.40
CA ARG A 127 4.68 -9.24 8.12
C ARG A 127 5.79 -8.74 7.19
N ALA A 128 6.44 -9.63 6.44
CA ALA A 128 7.51 -9.27 5.50
C ALA A 128 7.00 -8.29 4.43
N TYR A 129 5.79 -8.50 3.92
CA TYR A 129 5.14 -7.61 2.97
C TYR A 129 4.88 -6.21 3.56
N LEU A 130 4.35 -6.12 4.79
CA LEU A 130 4.10 -4.84 5.48
C LEU A 130 5.40 -4.08 5.78
N VAL A 131 6.48 -4.79 6.13
CA VAL A 131 7.82 -4.18 6.27
C VAL A 131 8.27 -3.58 4.94
N ALA A 132 8.12 -4.31 3.83
CA ALA A 132 8.47 -3.78 2.51
C ALA A 132 7.64 -2.54 2.16
N LEU A 133 6.33 -2.52 2.45
CA LEU A 133 5.49 -1.35 2.23
C LEU A 133 5.86 -0.16 3.13
N SER A 134 6.28 -0.41 4.37
CA SER A 134 6.81 0.65 5.25
C SER A 134 8.04 1.32 4.62
N MET A 135 8.99 0.53 4.09
CA MET A 135 10.17 1.05 3.39
C MET A 135 9.79 1.83 2.11
N VAL A 136 8.80 1.37 1.37
CA VAL A 136 8.28 2.09 0.19
C VAL A 136 7.79 3.49 0.57
N HIS A 137 6.99 3.62 1.64
CA HIS A 137 6.49 4.92 2.07
C HIS A 137 7.59 5.82 2.65
N LEU A 138 8.62 5.25 3.27
CA LEU A 138 9.81 6.02 3.67
C LEU A 138 10.56 6.58 2.43
N LEU A 139 10.76 5.76 1.39
CA LEU A 139 11.39 6.21 0.13
C LEU A 139 10.56 7.29 -0.56
N ARG A 140 9.23 7.18 -0.56
CA ARG A 140 8.32 8.22 -1.09
C ARG A 140 8.45 9.53 -0.31
N PHE A 141 8.51 9.46 1.02
CA PHE A 141 8.73 10.64 1.85
C PHE A 141 10.07 11.32 1.51
N LEU A 142 11.17 10.55 1.43
CA LEU A 142 12.48 11.07 1.04
C LEU A 142 12.46 11.64 -0.39
N SER A 143 11.75 11.00 -1.32
CA SER A 143 11.53 11.52 -2.67
C SER A 143 10.86 12.89 -2.65
N ALA A 144 9.84 13.08 -1.81
CA ALA A 144 9.14 14.36 -1.69
C ALA A 144 10.05 15.47 -1.15
N LEU A 145 10.97 15.17 -0.22
CA LEU A 145 11.96 16.14 0.27
C LEU A 145 12.96 16.56 -0.81
N LEU A 146 13.23 15.67 -1.77
CA LEU A 146 14.20 15.87 -2.85
C LEU A 146 13.53 16.18 -4.20
N LEU A 147 12.29 16.68 -4.19
CA LEU A 147 11.44 16.83 -5.39
C LEU A 147 12.08 17.69 -6.48
N HIS A 148 12.93 18.66 -6.10
CA HIS A 148 13.61 19.57 -7.04
C HIS A 148 14.93 19.00 -7.61
N SER A 149 15.28 17.76 -7.29
CA SER A 149 16.47 17.08 -7.78
C SER A 149 16.14 15.81 -8.55
N GLY A 150 16.99 15.42 -9.51
CA GLY A 150 16.85 14.13 -10.19
C GLY A 150 16.86 12.92 -9.23
N ALA A 151 17.47 13.09 -8.04
CA ALA A 151 17.46 12.08 -6.99
C ALA A 151 16.05 11.80 -6.46
N GLY A 152 15.18 12.81 -6.37
CA GLY A 152 13.79 12.62 -5.94
C GLY A 152 13.01 11.70 -6.88
N THR A 153 13.13 11.93 -8.19
CA THR A 153 12.47 11.08 -9.21
C THR A 153 13.01 9.63 -9.18
N LEU A 154 14.32 9.48 -9.00
CA LEU A 154 14.94 8.16 -8.85
C LEU A 154 14.41 7.42 -7.61
N LEU A 155 14.34 8.08 -6.46
CA LEU A 155 13.80 7.49 -5.22
C LEU A 155 12.33 7.09 -5.38
N LEU A 156 11.53 7.91 -6.06
CA LEU A 156 10.14 7.57 -6.35
C LEU A 156 10.03 6.34 -7.26
N ALA A 157 10.83 6.28 -8.31
CA ALA A 157 10.87 5.10 -9.20
C ALA A 157 11.29 3.83 -8.45
N LEU A 158 12.30 3.92 -7.57
CA LEU A 158 12.73 2.81 -6.71
C LEU A 158 11.63 2.39 -5.73
N ALA A 159 10.91 3.33 -5.13
CA ALA A 159 9.80 3.04 -4.23
C ALA A 159 8.70 2.24 -4.94
N GLU A 160 8.27 2.69 -6.12
CA GLU A 160 7.20 2.03 -6.86
C GLU A 160 7.63 0.67 -7.43
N ALA A 161 8.87 0.55 -7.92
CA ALA A 161 9.42 -0.73 -8.35
C ALA A 161 9.51 -1.73 -7.17
N THR A 162 10.00 -1.28 -6.00
CA THR A 162 10.05 -2.10 -4.78
C THR A 162 8.65 -2.56 -4.36
N ARG A 163 7.65 -1.68 -4.45
CA ARG A 163 6.26 -2.02 -4.18
C ARG A 163 5.76 -3.13 -5.10
N ALA A 164 5.97 -3.01 -6.41
CA ALA A 164 5.56 -4.01 -7.39
C ALA A 164 6.24 -5.36 -7.12
N LEU A 165 7.56 -5.35 -6.88
CA LEU A 165 8.34 -6.57 -6.59
C LEU A 165 7.92 -7.24 -5.28
N ALA A 166 7.52 -6.49 -4.26
CA ALA A 166 7.03 -7.06 -3.00
C ALA A 166 5.60 -7.61 -3.13
N THR A 167 4.76 -6.93 -3.93
CA THR A 167 3.34 -7.29 -4.07
C THR A 167 3.16 -8.55 -4.91
N LEU A 168 3.98 -8.77 -5.93
CA LEU A 168 3.87 -9.92 -6.82
C LEU A 168 4.01 -11.27 -6.08
N PRO A 169 5.09 -11.55 -5.32
CA PRO A 169 5.18 -12.80 -4.57
C PRO A 169 4.11 -12.91 -3.48
N PHE A 170 3.70 -11.80 -2.85
CA PHE A 170 2.62 -11.83 -1.89
C PHE A 170 1.30 -12.26 -2.55
N ALA A 171 0.96 -11.73 -3.73
CA ALA A 171 -0.22 -12.11 -4.49
C ALA A 171 -0.20 -13.60 -4.88
N ILE A 172 0.92 -14.10 -5.39
CA ILE A 172 1.04 -15.48 -5.88
C ILE A 172 1.07 -16.48 -4.72
N PHE A 173 1.93 -16.27 -3.72
CA PHE A 173 2.18 -17.29 -2.70
C PHE A 173 1.24 -17.20 -1.50
N HIS A 174 0.85 -16.00 -1.07
CA HIS A 174 -0.01 -15.86 0.09
C HIS A 174 -1.47 -16.02 -0.29
N VAL A 175 -1.93 -15.25 -1.26
CA VAL A 175 -3.33 -15.28 -1.69
C VAL A 175 -3.66 -16.61 -2.37
N GLY A 176 -2.75 -17.13 -3.22
CA GLY A 176 -2.91 -18.42 -3.86
C GLY A 176 -3.08 -19.58 -2.87
N ARG A 177 -2.37 -19.54 -1.72
CA ARG A 177 -2.53 -20.55 -0.65
C ARG A 177 -3.84 -20.41 0.11
N VAL A 178 -4.33 -19.19 0.32
CA VAL A 178 -5.61 -18.95 1.01
C VAL A 178 -6.79 -19.40 0.17
N VAL A 179 -6.73 -19.14 -1.15
CA VAL A 179 -7.79 -19.50 -2.09
C VAL A 179 -7.73 -20.98 -2.51
N GLY A 180 -6.52 -21.56 -2.63
CA GLY A 180 -6.29 -22.91 -3.12
C GLY A 180 -6.35 -24.03 -2.04
N ARG A 181 -6.56 -23.70 -0.76
CA ARG A 181 -6.78 -24.69 0.32
C ARG A 181 -8.24 -25.07 0.53
N GLU A 182 -9.10 -24.62 -0.34
CA GLU A 182 -10.52 -24.94 -0.41
C GLU A 182 -10.81 -25.85 -1.61
#